data_a8f59ae2109ea34a41cbcd7b692c375d
#
_entry.id   a8f59ae2109ea34a41cbcd7b692c375d
#
_cell.length_a   1.000
_cell.length_b   1.000
_cell.length_c   1.000
_cell.angle_alpha   90.00
_cell.angle_beta   90.00
_cell.angle_gamma   90.00
#
_symmetry.space_group_name_H-M   'P 1'
#
loop_
_entity.id
_entity.type
_entity.pdbx_description
1 polymer ?
#
loop_
_entity_poly.entity_id
_entity_poly.type
_entity_poly.pdbx_seq_one_letter_code
_entity_poly.pdbx_strand_id
1 'polypeptide(L)'
;MSSTNEYGSQDHKARAVEWFAKLRDDLCFALELAEADAEGPNRSSELEPGKFQRKPWERPGEGGKSGGGGTMSIMHGRVFEKAGVNISEVEGEFSPEFRKNMPGADEDPQFWAAGISVVIHPRSPLVPAAHMNTRMIVTQKAWFGGGGDLTPVFEDDEETALFHRAYKDACDRYDPAYYLKYKKACDEYFYLPHRNEPRGVGGIFYDNLNSGEWETDFAFTQDVGRAFLGIYPNLARRAMDLP
;
A
#
# COMPACT_ATOMS: atom_id res chain seq x y z
N MET A 1 -12.23 33.19 -12.14
CA MET A 1 -12.58 32.65 -10.82
C MET A 1 -12.03 31.23 -10.79
N SER A 2 -10.96 31.02 -10.05
CA SER A 2 -10.32 29.71 -9.94
C SER A 2 -11.32 28.76 -9.27
N SER A 3 -11.79 27.74 -10.00
CA SER A 3 -12.45 26.60 -9.38
C SER A 3 -11.38 25.91 -8.53
N THR A 4 -11.37 26.22 -7.25
CA THR A 4 -10.59 25.41 -6.28
C THR A 4 -10.98 23.96 -6.54
N ASN A 5 -9.99 23.13 -6.83
CA ASN A 5 -10.19 21.69 -7.02
C ASN A 5 -10.73 21.13 -5.70
N GLU A 6 -12.05 21.09 -5.56
CA GLU A 6 -12.76 20.66 -4.34
C GLU A 6 -12.29 19.27 -3.90
N TYR A 7 -11.98 18.40 -4.87
CA TYR A 7 -11.46 17.06 -4.66
C TYR A 7 -10.10 17.03 -3.94
N GLY A 8 -9.24 18.04 -4.13
CA GLY A 8 -7.94 18.21 -3.47
C GLY A 8 -7.94 19.21 -2.32
N SER A 9 -9.08 19.46 -1.67
CA SER A 9 -9.20 20.44 -0.58
C SER A 9 -8.29 20.11 0.61
N GLN A 10 -8.01 21.10 1.45
CA GLN A 10 -7.21 20.91 2.67
C GLN A 10 -7.85 19.91 3.65
N ASP A 11 -9.19 19.90 3.72
CA ASP A 11 -9.94 18.91 4.52
C ASP A 11 -9.70 17.48 3.98
N HIS A 12 -9.80 17.28 2.67
CA HIS A 12 -9.56 15.99 2.03
C HIS A 12 -8.12 15.50 2.24
N LYS A 13 -7.12 16.39 2.13
CA LYS A 13 -5.72 16.07 2.43
C LYS A 13 -5.54 15.64 3.89
N ALA A 14 -6.08 16.39 4.83
CA ALA A 14 -5.97 16.10 6.26
C ALA A 14 -6.61 14.74 6.60
N ARG A 15 -7.79 14.45 6.08
CA ARG A 15 -8.49 13.18 6.27
C ARG A 15 -7.74 11.99 5.65
N ALA A 16 -7.12 12.18 4.49
CA ALA A 16 -6.28 11.16 3.87
C ALA A 16 -5.03 10.87 4.72
N VAL A 17 -4.35 11.88 5.23
CA VAL A 17 -3.18 11.73 6.12
C VAL A 17 -3.55 11.01 7.40
N GLU A 18 -4.66 11.40 8.05
CA GLU A 18 -5.15 10.74 9.26
C GLU A 18 -5.45 9.26 9.01
N TRP A 19 -6.10 8.94 7.89
CA TRP A 19 -6.37 7.56 7.51
C TRP A 19 -5.08 6.74 7.31
N PHE A 20 -4.10 7.25 6.59
CA PHE A 20 -2.85 6.52 6.36
C PHE A 20 -2.08 6.29 7.67
N ALA A 21 -2.11 7.27 8.59
CA ALA A 21 -1.52 7.11 9.92
C ALA A 21 -2.23 6.02 10.72
N LYS A 22 -3.57 6.02 10.72
CA LYS A 22 -4.36 4.99 11.38
C LYS A 22 -4.09 3.60 10.79
N LEU A 23 -4.12 3.46 9.46
CA LEU A 23 -3.87 2.19 8.79
C LEU A 23 -2.46 1.65 9.09
N ARG A 24 -1.44 2.54 9.14
CA ARG A 24 -0.09 2.14 9.58
C ARG A 24 -0.12 1.57 10.98
N ASP A 25 -0.81 2.21 11.92
CA ASP A 25 -0.84 1.77 13.31
C ASP A 25 -1.55 0.42 13.45
N ASP A 26 -2.67 0.25 12.76
CA ASP A 26 -3.43 -1.00 12.73
C ASP A 26 -2.60 -2.15 12.10
N LEU A 27 -1.89 -1.90 11.01
CA LEU A 27 -1.01 -2.88 10.37
C LEU A 27 0.19 -3.24 11.24
N CYS A 28 0.87 -2.26 11.84
CA CYS A 28 1.97 -2.52 12.75
C CYS A 28 1.50 -3.40 13.92
N PHE A 29 0.36 -3.09 14.53
CA PHE A 29 -0.21 -3.88 15.61
C PHE A 29 -0.53 -5.32 15.18
N ALA A 30 -1.18 -5.51 14.02
CA ALA A 30 -1.56 -6.83 13.53
C ALA A 30 -0.34 -7.71 13.19
N LEU A 31 0.72 -7.12 12.64
CA LEU A 31 1.97 -7.84 12.33
C LEU A 31 2.77 -8.16 13.61
N GLU A 32 2.82 -7.25 14.57
CA GLU A 32 3.42 -7.51 15.89
C GLU A 32 2.69 -8.61 16.65
N LEU A 33 1.36 -8.68 16.51
CA LEU A 33 0.57 -9.76 17.09
C LEU A 33 0.88 -11.10 16.40
N ALA A 34 1.03 -11.12 15.06
CA ALA A 34 1.45 -12.30 14.34
C ALA A 34 2.84 -12.79 14.76
N GLU A 35 3.78 -11.89 15.02
CA GLU A 35 5.09 -12.20 15.60
C GLU A 35 4.98 -12.81 17.00
N ALA A 36 4.13 -12.23 17.86
CA ALA A 36 3.98 -12.66 19.26
C ALA A 36 3.29 -14.03 19.38
N ASP A 37 2.27 -14.27 18.54
CA ASP A 37 1.43 -15.47 18.60
C ASP A 37 2.02 -16.66 17.82
N ALA A 38 3.12 -16.47 17.08
CA ALA A 38 3.69 -17.52 16.25
C ALA A 38 4.23 -18.68 17.10
N GLU A 39 3.65 -19.87 16.94
CA GLU A 39 4.06 -21.11 17.63
C GLU A 39 4.55 -22.18 16.65
N GLY A 40 4.19 -22.09 15.36
CA GLY A 40 4.49 -23.06 14.34
C GLY A 40 5.97 -23.19 13.97
N PRO A 41 6.33 -24.21 13.16
CA PRO A 41 7.70 -24.52 12.78
C PRO A 41 8.34 -23.46 11.85
N ASN A 42 7.52 -22.65 11.18
CA ASN A 42 7.95 -21.69 10.16
C ASN A 42 8.38 -20.32 10.73
N ARG A 43 8.72 -20.28 12.02
CA ARG A 43 9.36 -19.14 12.68
C ARG A 43 10.78 -19.48 13.09
N SER A 44 11.63 -18.47 13.28
CA SER A 44 12.93 -18.67 13.94
C SER A 44 12.73 -18.92 15.43
N SER A 45 13.26 -20.04 15.95
CA SER A 45 13.24 -20.35 17.38
C SER A 45 14.32 -19.59 18.18
N GLU A 46 15.28 -18.98 17.48
CA GLU A 46 16.43 -18.28 18.09
C GLU A 46 16.17 -16.77 18.27
N LEU A 47 15.09 -16.25 17.68
CA LEU A 47 14.79 -14.83 17.70
C LEU A 47 13.55 -14.53 18.55
N GLU A 48 13.60 -13.38 19.22
CA GLU A 48 12.44 -12.82 19.90
C GLU A 48 11.40 -12.28 18.90
N PRO A 49 10.12 -12.20 19.31
CA PRO A 49 9.09 -11.54 18.49
C PRO A 49 9.47 -10.12 18.13
N GLY A 50 9.35 -9.78 16.84
CA GLY A 50 9.68 -8.46 16.34
C GLY A 50 8.73 -7.36 16.84
N LYS A 51 9.28 -6.14 16.92
CA LYS A 51 8.55 -4.91 17.22
C LYS A 51 8.94 -3.83 16.22
N PHE A 52 7.96 -3.03 15.79
CA PHE A 52 8.23 -1.91 14.89
C PHE A 52 9.00 -0.79 15.57
N GLN A 53 10.12 -0.43 14.99
CA GLN A 53 10.85 0.79 15.32
C GLN A 53 10.43 1.89 14.36
N ARG A 54 9.97 3.02 14.92
CA ARG A 54 9.49 4.17 14.15
C ARG A 54 10.56 5.26 14.12
N LYS A 55 10.85 5.73 12.92
CA LYS A 55 11.79 6.83 12.70
C LYS A 55 11.15 7.89 11.80
N PRO A 56 10.87 9.09 12.32
CA PRO A 56 10.45 10.20 11.49
C PRO A 56 11.59 10.62 10.55
N TRP A 57 11.23 11.13 9.39
CA TRP A 57 12.15 11.72 8.43
C TRP A 57 11.51 12.95 7.80
N GLU A 58 12.34 13.87 7.37
CA GLU A 58 11.96 15.10 6.69
C GLU A 58 12.57 15.15 5.30
N ARG A 59 11.84 15.70 4.34
CA ARG A 59 12.31 15.97 2.99
C ARG A 59 12.70 17.44 2.89
N PRO A 60 13.93 17.78 2.49
CA PRO A 60 14.27 19.15 2.16
C PRO A 60 13.43 19.63 0.96
N GLY A 61 12.83 20.79 1.08
CA GLY A 61 12.13 21.46 -0.01
C GLY A 61 13.01 22.48 -0.70
N GLU A 62 12.55 23.03 -1.79
CA GLU A 62 13.23 24.09 -2.53
C GLU A 62 13.26 25.41 -1.76
N GLY A 63 14.35 26.16 -1.89
CA GLY A 63 14.50 27.47 -1.26
C GLY A 63 14.49 27.46 0.27
N GLY A 64 14.80 26.31 0.91
CA GLY A 64 14.84 26.18 2.38
C GLY A 64 13.47 25.96 3.03
N LYS A 65 12.41 25.76 2.25
CA LYS A 65 11.09 25.34 2.75
C LYS A 65 11.10 23.84 3.10
N SER A 66 10.10 23.40 3.85
CA SER A 66 9.86 21.97 4.05
C SER A 66 9.31 21.35 2.75
N GLY A 67 9.81 20.18 2.38
CA GLY A 67 9.23 19.35 1.31
C GLY A 67 8.33 18.23 1.86
N GLY A 68 7.94 18.35 3.14
CA GLY A 68 7.17 17.35 3.86
C GLY A 68 8.05 16.30 4.54
N GLY A 69 7.52 15.12 4.75
CA GLY A 69 8.23 14.05 5.44
C GLY A 69 7.40 12.81 5.61
N GLY A 70 7.70 12.04 6.65
CA GLY A 70 6.96 10.83 6.95
C GLY A 70 7.49 10.10 8.16
N THR A 71 6.99 8.89 8.34
CA THR A 71 7.46 7.97 9.37
C THR A 71 7.79 6.63 8.73
N MET A 72 9.03 6.23 8.83
CA MET A 72 9.47 4.88 8.53
C MET A 72 9.23 3.99 9.75
N SER A 73 8.51 2.89 9.57
CA SER A 73 8.27 1.88 10.60
C SER A 73 8.82 0.56 10.10
N ILE A 74 9.87 0.06 10.73
CA ILE A 74 10.59 -1.16 10.33
C ILE A 74 10.62 -2.14 11.49
N MET A 75 10.33 -3.40 11.18
CA MET A 75 10.43 -4.53 12.10
C MET A 75 11.33 -5.61 11.53
N HIS A 76 12.13 -6.20 12.40
CA HIS A 76 12.83 -7.46 12.18
C HIS A 76 12.43 -8.41 13.30
N GLY A 77 11.97 -9.60 12.96
CA GLY A 77 11.43 -10.53 13.96
C GLY A 77 11.71 -11.99 13.61
N ARG A 78 11.01 -12.86 14.31
CA ARG A 78 11.17 -14.31 14.18
C ARG A 78 10.35 -14.90 13.01
N VAL A 79 9.30 -14.21 12.59
CA VAL A 79 8.45 -14.55 11.43
C VAL A 79 8.85 -13.71 10.22
N PHE A 80 8.90 -12.39 10.40
CA PHE A 80 9.22 -11.46 9.33
C PHE A 80 10.71 -11.10 9.40
N GLU A 81 11.48 -11.48 8.38
CA GLU A 81 12.87 -11.06 8.25
C GLU A 81 12.95 -9.54 8.20
N LYS A 82 12.04 -8.93 7.43
CA LYS A 82 11.87 -7.49 7.37
C LYS A 82 10.43 -7.13 6.99
N ALA A 83 9.78 -6.36 7.83
CA ALA A 83 8.52 -5.72 7.53
C ALA A 83 8.67 -4.21 7.61
N GLY A 84 8.23 -3.51 6.56
CA GLY A 84 8.18 -2.05 6.49
C GLY A 84 6.76 -1.57 6.31
N VAL A 85 6.29 -0.67 7.20
CA VAL A 85 4.99 0.01 7.10
C VAL A 85 5.24 1.50 7.21
N ASN A 86 5.32 2.16 6.07
CA ASN A 86 5.81 3.53 5.98
C ASN A 86 4.71 4.47 5.51
N ILE A 87 4.63 5.65 6.11
CA ILE A 87 3.75 6.74 5.65
C ILE A 87 4.57 7.95 5.27
N SER A 88 4.04 8.70 4.32
CA SER A 88 4.61 9.97 3.87
C SER A 88 3.53 10.98 3.55
N GLU A 89 3.86 12.25 3.78
CA GLU A 89 3.17 13.42 3.27
C GLU A 89 4.24 14.35 2.71
N VAL A 90 4.24 14.55 1.41
CA VAL A 90 5.28 15.32 0.71
C VAL A 90 4.67 16.31 -0.28
N GLU A 91 5.37 17.40 -0.47
CA GLU A 91 5.02 18.43 -1.43
C GLU A 91 6.28 18.96 -2.15
N GLY A 92 6.10 19.59 -3.28
CA GLY A 92 7.20 20.13 -4.06
C GLY A 92 6.85 20.35 -5.52
N GLU A 93 7.88 20.40 -6.35
CA GLU A 93 7.74 20.55 -7.79
C GLU A 93 8.22 19.31 -8.53
N PHE A 94 7.49 18.92 -9.56
CA PHE A 94 7.96 17.89 -10.49
C PHE A 94 9.04 18.43 -11.41
N SER A 95 10.07 17.64 -11.67
CA SER A 95 11.05 17.97 -12.70
C SER A 95 10.40 18.15 -14.07
N PRO A 96 10.97 18.97 -14.96
CA PRO A 96 10.43 19.20 -16.30
C PRO A 96 10.22 17.91 -17.13
N GLU A 97 10.98 16.87 -16.85
CA GLU A 97 10.86 15.57 -17.51
C GLU A 97 9.69 14.76 -16.93
N PHE A 98 9.58 14.72 -15.61
CA PHE A 98 8.57 13.92 -14.91
C PHE A 98 7.16 14.49 -15.06
N ARG A 99 7.01 15.82 -15.01
CA ARG A 99 5.70 16.49 -15.10
C ARG A 99 4.94 16.19 -16.40
N LYS A 100 5.64 15.87 -17.49
CA LYS A 100 5.01 15.51 -18.78
C LYS A 100 4.14 14.27 -18.70
N ASN A 101 4.39 13.41 -17.70
CA ASN A 101 3.67 12.16 -17.49
C ASN A 101 2.68 12.24 -16.33
N MET A 102 2.58 13.42 -15.67
CA MET A 102 1.74 13.58 -14.48
C MET A 102 0.49 14.39 -14.80
N PRO A 103 -0.71 13.82 -14.58
CA PRO A 103 -1.96 14.55 -14.83
C PRO A 103 -2.00 15.90 -14.10
N GLY A 104 -2.31 16.99 -14.83
CA GLY A 104 -2.45 18.33 -14.26
C GLY A 104 -1.16 19.01 -13.82
N ALA A 105 0.01 18.51 -14.23
CA ALA A 105 1.31 19.12 -13.94
C ALA A 105 1.89 19.90 -15.14
N ASP A 106 1.15 20.01 -16.26
CA ASP A 106 1.64 20.65 -17.48
C ASP A 106 1.89 22.16 -17.29
N GLU A 107 0.96 22.86 -16.65
CA GLU A 107 1.02 24.30 -16.44
C GLU A 107 1.65 24.65 -15.10
N ASP A 108 1.31 23.90 -14.03
CA ASP A 108 1.83 24.08 -12.67
C ASP A 108 2.55 22.80 -12.22
N PRO A 109 3.89 22.85 -11.97
CA PRO A 109 4.64 21.68 -11.55
C PRO A 109 4.39 21.29 -10.08
N GLN A 110 3.66 22.09 -9.31
CA GLN A 110 3.42 21.86 -7.88
C GLN A 110 2.62 20.57 -7.67
N PHE A 111 3.03 19.83 -6.65
CA PHE A 111 2.31 18.65 -6.20
C PHE A 111 2.26 18.55 -4.68
N TRP A 112 1.24 17.87 -4.22
CA TRP A 112 1.14 17.30 -2.89
C TRP A 112 0.79 15.82 -3.01
N ALA A 113 1.39 14.97 -2.18
CA ALA A 113 1.09 13.55 -2.14
C ALA A 113 1.20 13.02 -0.72
N ALA A 114 0.25 12.19 -0.33
CA ALA A 114 0.33 11.40 0.89
C ALA A 114 -0.02 9.94 0.63
N GLY A 115 0.54 9.04 1.43
CA GLY A 115 0.26 7.62 1.26
C GLY A 115 0.92 6.74 2.30
N ILE A 116 0.55 5.46 2.22
CA ILE A 116 1.15 4.36 2.95
C ILE A 116 1.80 3.38 1.98
N SER A 117 2.96 2.84 2.35
CA SER A 117 3.67 1.80 1.60
C SER A 117 4.07 0.68 2.53
N VAL A 118 3.70 -0.54 2.17
CA VAL A 118 3.94 -1.76 2.94
C VAL A 118 4.74 -2.74 2.12
N VAL A 119 5.82 -3.27 2.69
CA VAL A 119 6.63 -4.35 2.11
C VAL A 119 6.94 -5.34 3.21
N ILE A 120 6.57 -6.58 3.02
CA ILE A 120 6.74 -7.65 4.02
C ILE A 120 7.49 -8.82 3.39
N HIS A 121 8.67 -9.11 3.94
CA HIS A 121 9.49 -10.24 3.55
C HIS A 121 9.62 -11.21 4.74
N PRO A 122 8.94 -12.36 4.71
CA PRO A 122 9.04 -13.39 5.73
C PRO A 122 10.37 -14.14 5.70
N ARG A 123 10.68 -14.86 6.79
CA ARG A 123 11.86 -15.74 6.86
C ARG A 123 11.63 -17.09 6.20
N SER A 124 10.47 -17.69 6.47
CA SER A 124 10.12 -18.96 5.85
C SER A 124 9.61 -18.73 4.43
N PRO A 125 10.05 -19.53 3.45
CA PRO A 125 9.51 -19.49 2.09
C PRO A 125 8.06 -19.97 1.99
N LEU A 126 7.53 -20.61 3.04
CA LEU A 126 6.12 -21.00 3.11
C LEU A 126 5.20 -19.84 3.45
N VAL A 127 5.72 -18.78 4.09
CA VAL A 127 4.95 -17.55 4.33
C VAL A 127 5.09 -16.63 3.12
N PRO A 128 4.01 -16.18 2.47
CA PRO A 128 4.13 -15.37 1.27
C PRO A 128 4.65 -13.96 1.56
N ALA A 129 5.51 -13.44 0.69
CA ALA A 129 5.84 -12.02 0.67
C ALA A 129 4.65 -11.21 0.14
N ALA A 130 4.48 -9.98 0.63
CA ALA A 130 3.37 -9.13 0.21
C ALA A 130 3.76 -7.66 0.16
N HIS A 131 3.07 -6.95 -0.73
CA HIS A 131 3.22 -5.51 -0.93
C HIS A 131 1.84 -4.85 -0.93
N MET A 132 1.75 -3.65 -0.40
CA MET A 132 0.55 -2.82 -0.48
C MET A 132 0.94 -1.36 -0.52
N ASN A 133 0.23 -0.58 -1.30
CA ASN A 133 0.35 0.87 -1.32
C ASN A 133 -1.03 1.48 -1.56
N THR A 134 -1.34 2.54 -0.84
CA THR A 134 -2.44 3.43 -1.19
C THR A 134 -1.99 4.87 -1.01
N ARG A 135 -2.43 5.75 -1.93
CA ARG A 135 -1.98 7.14 -1.98
C ARG A 135 -3.05 8.07 -2.50
N MET A 136 -2.98 9.34 -2.09
CA MET A 136 -3.68 10.47 -2.70
C MET A 136 -2.64 11.42 -3.28
N ILE A 137 -2.85 11.86 -4.51
CA ILE A 137 -1.98 12.83 -5.21
C ILE A 137 -2.83 14.01 -5.64
N VAL A 138 -2.30 15.22 -5.44
CA VAL A 138 -2.92 16.48 -5.81
C VAL A 138 -1.92 17.32 -6.59
N THR A 139 -2.35 17.72 -7.79
CA THR A 139 -1.73 18.73 -8.67
C THR A 139 -2.79 19.78 -8.97
N GLN A 140 -2.92 20.28 -10.18
CA GLN A 140 -4.15 20.94 -10.66
C GLN A 140 -5.34 19.95 -10.75
N LYS A 141 -5.06 18.65 -10.74
CA LYS A 141 -6.01 17.55 -10.57
C LYS A 141 -5.74 16.86 -9.24
N ALA A 142 -6.65 15.97 -8.85
CA ALA A 142 -6.42 15.12 -7.69
C ALA A 142 -6.99 13.73 -7.95
N TRP A 143 -6.35 12.68 -7.39
CA TRP A 143 -6.79 11.30 -7.56
C TRP A 143 -6.22 10.40 -6.48
N PHE A 144 -6.80 9.21 -6.37
CA PHE A 144 -6.25 8.12 -5.59
C PHE A 144 -5.55 7.08 -6.49
N GLY A 145 -4.58 6.39 -5.91
CA GLY A 145 -3.95 5.22 -6.50
C GLY A 145 -3.56 4.23 -5.42
N GLY A 146 -3.35 2.99 -5.80
CA GLY A 146 -2.95 1.97 -4.85
C GLY A 146 -3.14 0.56 -5.35
N GLY A 147 -3.12 -0.37 -4.40
CA GLY A 147 -3.29 -1.78 -4.62
C GLY A 147 -2.46 -2.61 -3.65
N GLY A 148 -2.49 -3.91 -3.84
CA GLY A 148 -1.64 -4.84 -3.11
C GLY A 148 -1.53 -6.14 -3.87
N ASP A 149 -0.42 -6.81 -3.68
CA ASP A 149 -0.10 -8.08 -4.34
C ASP A 149 0.58 -9.06 -3.39
N LEU A 150 0.45 -10.33 -3.71
CA LEU A 150 1.03 -11.45 -2.99
C LEU A 150 2.07 -12.15 -3.85
N THR A 151 3.24 -12.40 -3.27
CA THR A 151 4.37 -13.06 -3.97
C THR A 151 4.86 -14.26 -3.15
N PRO A 152 4.15 -15.39 -3.21
CA PRO A 152 4.59 -16.62 -2.55
C PRO A 152 5.82 -17.20 -3.26
N VAL A 153 6.66 -17.91 -2.52
CA VAL A 153 7.73 -18.77 -3.08
C VAL A 153 7.16 -20.09 -3.55
N PHE A 154 6.25 -20.67 -2.76
CA PHE A 154 5.46 -21.83 -3.10
C PHE A 154 4.00 -21.43 -3.20
N GLU A 155 3.39 -21.61 -4.36
CA GLU A 155 2.00 -21.24 -4.57
C GLU A 155 1.07 -22.20 -3.82
N ASP A 156 0.07 -21.64 -3.15
CA ASP A 156 -1.06 -22.32 -2.52
C ASP A 156 -2.34 -21.75 -3.11
N ASP A 157 -3.13 -22.62 -3.76
CA ASP A 157 -4.36 -22.22 -4.45
C ASP A 157 -5.41 -21.66 -3.49
N GLU A 158 -5.47 -22.16 -2.26
CA GLU A 158 -6.45 -21.69 -1.27
C GLU A 158 -6.04 -20.32 -0.73
N GLU A 159 -4.78 -20.11 -0.39
CA GLU A 159 -4.26 -18.80 0.02
C GLU A 159 -4.43 -17.76 -1.08
N THR A 160 -4.10 -18.12 -2.30
CA THR A 160 -4.30 -17.29 -3.50
C THR A 160 -5.77 -16.91 -3.65
N ALA A 161 -6.68 -17.87 -3.55
CA ALA A 161 -8.11 -17.64 -3.67
C ALA A 161 -8.64 -16.71 -2.54
N LEU A 162 -8.18 -16.90 -1.30
CA LEU A 162 -8.55 -16.07 -0.17
C LEU A 162 -8.08 -14.62 -0.35
N PHE A 163 -6.83 -14.43 -0.78
CA PHE A 163 -6.26 -13.10 -1.04
C PHE A 163 -7.04 -12.35 -2.12
N HIS A 164 -7.27 -13.02 -3.26
CA HIS A 164 -8.04 -12.43 -4.36
C HIS A 164 -9.49 -12.16 -3.99
N ARG A 165 -10.12 -13.02 -3.18
CA ARG A 165 -11.48 -12.81 -2.69
C ARG A 165 -11.58 -11.54 -1.83
N ALA A 166 -10.64 -11.31 -0.92
CA ALA A 166 -10.64 -10.11 -0.07
C ALA A 166 -10.64 -8.82 -0.90
N TYR A 167 -9.81 -8.76 -1.95
CA TYR A 167 -9.79 -7.60 -2.84
C TYR A 167 -11.00 -7.53 -3.77
N LYS A 168 -11.50 -8.67 -4.24
CA LYS A 168 -12.73 -8.71 -5.03
C LYS A 168 -13.90 -8.18 -4.23
N ASP A 169 -14.06 -8.62 -2.99
CA ASP A 169 -15.13 -8.16 -2.10
C ASP A 169 -15.03 -6.66 -1.80
N ALA A 170 -13.81 -6.11 -1.73
CA ALA A 170 -13.60 -4.67 -1.60
C ALA A 170 -14.02 -3.92 -2.88
N CYS A 171 -13.64 -4.42 -4.05
CA CYS A 171 -13.97 -3.82 -5.35
C CYS A 171 -15.47 -3.85 -5.65
N ASP A 172 -16.11 -5.01 -5.44
CA ASP A 172 -17.52 -5.25 -5.81
C ASP A 172 -18.51 -4.35 -5.05
N ARG A 173 -18.11 -3.75 -3.92
CA ARG A 173 -18.93 -2.77 -3.19
C ARG A 173 -19.11 -1.44 -3.95
N TYR A 174 -18.20 -1.15 -4.87
CA TYR A 174 -18.17 0.12 -5.61
C TYR A 174 -18.49 -0.07 -7.08
N ASP A 175 -17.83 -1.03 -7.74
CA ASP A 175 -18.10 -1.37 -9.13
C ASP A 175 -17.72 -2.84 -9.40
N PRO A 176 -18.63 -3.68 -9.91
CA PRO A 176 -18.34 -5.08 -10.25
C PRO A 176 -17.23 -5.25 -11.29
N ALA A 177 -16.92 -4.21 -12.08
CA ALA A 177 -15.86 -4.23 -13.08
C ALA A 177 -14.48 -3.94 -12.45
N TYR A 178 -14.41 -3.33 -11.26
CA TYR A 178 -13.14 -2.88 -10.66
C TYR A 178 -12.16 -4.01 -10.45
N TYR A 179 -12.61 -5.14 -9.90
CA TYR A 179 -11.70 -6.24 -9.61
C TYR A 179 -10.99 -6.75 -10.87
N LEU A 180 -11.72 -7.07 -11.92
CA LEU A 180 -11.11 -7.58 -13.16
C LEU A 180 -10.21 -6.54 -13.83
N LYS A 181 -10.63 -5.27 -13.84
CA LYS A 181 -9.85 -4.15 -14.37
C LYS A 181 -8.53 -3.99 -13.60
N TYR A 182 -8.59 -3.96 -12.28
CA TYR A 182 -7.43 -3.67 -11.45
C TYR A 182 -6.52 -4.89 -11.26
N LYS A 183 -7.07 -6.11 -11.31
CA LYS A 183 -6.24 -7.32 -11.39
C LYS A 183 -5.40 -7.36 -12.65
N LYS A 184 -6.03 -7.10 -13.80
CA LYS A 184 -5.30 -7.02 -15.07
C LYS A 184 -4.22 -5.94 -15.02
N ALA A 185 -4.54 -4.76 -14.51
CA ALA A 185 -3.58 -3.67 -14.37
C ALA A 185 -2.40 -4.06 -13.44
N CYS A 186 -2.66 -4.83 -12.37
CA CYS A 186 -1.62 -5.36 -11.49
C CYS A 186 -0.68 -6.31 -12.22
N ASP A 187 -1.24 -7.28 -12.96
CA ASP A 187 -0.46 -8.26 -13.71
C ASP A 187 0.43 -7.59 -14.77
N GLU A 188 -0.06 -6.55 -15.44
CA GLU A 188 0.68 -5.79 -16.45
C GLU A 188 1.75 -4.87 -15.83
N TYR A 189 1.43 -4.17 -14.74
CA TYR A 189 2.34 -3.22 -14.10
C TYR A 189 3.54 -3.91 -13.43
N PHE A 190 3.31 -5.07 -12.80
CA PHE A 190 4.34 -5.85 -12.10
C PHE A 190 4.85 -7.03 -12.96
N TYR A 191 4.64 -6.99 -14.27
CA TYR A 191 5.16 -8.02 -15.17
C TYR A 191 6.69 -8.09 -15.15
N LEU A 192 7.23 -9.29 -15.10
CA LEU A 192 8.67 -9.57 -15.05
C LEU A 192 9.15 -10.05 -16.44
N PRO A 193 9.63 -9.15 -17.33
CA PRO A 193 9.98 -9.52 -18.70
C PRO A 193 11.05 -10.60 -18.80
N HIS A 194 12.00 -10.59 -17.86
CA HIS A 194 13.11 -11.56 -17.83
C HIS A 194 12.66 -12.97 -17.42
N ARG A 195 11.46 -13.12 -16.84
CA ARG A 195 10.85 -14.40 -16.47
C ARG A 195 9.63 -14.75 -17.31
N ASN A 196 9.16 -13.77 -18.10
CA ASN A 196 7.95 -13.88 -18.93
C ASN A 196 6.68 -14.26 -18.10
N GLU A 197 6.53 -13.67 -16.92
CA GLU A 197 5.42 -13.92 -16.01
C GLU A 197 5.02 -12.65 -15.22
N PRO A 198 3.78 -12.54 -14.72
CA PRO A 198 3.43 -11.57 -13.68
C PRO A 198 4.19 -11.84 -12.38
N ARG A 199 4.36 -10.82 -11.53
CA ARG A 199 4.98 -11.00 -10.21
C ARG A 199 4.03 -11.74 -9.26
N GLY A 200 4.44 -12.93 -8.83
CA GLY A 200 3.67 -13.78 -7.91
C GLY A 200 2.28 -14.11 -8.44
N VAL A 201 1.31 -14.21 -7.54
CA VAL A 201 -0.09 -14.47 -7.89
C VAL A 201 -0.87 -13.18 -8.22
N GLY A 202 -0.20 -12.01 -8.13
CA GLY A 202 -0.78 -10.71 -8.38
C GLY A 202 -1.66 -10.22 -7.23
N GLY A 203 -2.67 -9.46 -7.58
CA GLY A 203 -3.59 -8.79 -6.68
C GLY A 203 -4.38 -7.75 -7.43
N ILE A 204 -4.41 -6.51 -6.95
CA ILE A 204 -5.00 -5.37 -7.67
C ILE A 204 -4.02 -4.19 -7.73
N PHE A 205 -4.12 -3.42 -8.81
CA PHE A 205 -3.44 -2.13 -8.95
C PHE A 205 -4.37 -1.14 -9.66
N TYR A 206 -4.52 0.04 -9.07
CA TYR A 206 -5.25 1.15 -9.68
C TYR A 206 -4.45 2.44 -9.57
N ASP A 207 -4.63 3.29 -10.54
CA ASP A 207 -4.08 4.65 -10.54
C ASP A 207 -5.06 5.60 -11.23
N ASN A 208 -4.88 6.89 -10.98
CA ASN A 208 -5.74 7.94 -11.53
C ASN A 208 -7.24 7.77 -11.19
N LEU A 209 -7.57 7.18 -10.03
CA LEU A 209 -8.94 7.05 -9.59
C LEU A 209 -9.49 8.41 -9.18
N ASN A 210 -10.41 8.91 -9.99
CA ASN A 210 -11.21 10.11 -9.74
C ASN A 210 -12.55 9.95 -10.47
N SER A 211 -13.57 9.52 -9.75
CA SER A 211 -14.94 9.37 -10.25
C SER A 211 -15.69 10.70 -10.27
N GLY A 212 -15.15 11.74 -9.70
CA GLY A 212 -15.81 13.01 -9.38
C GLY A 212 -16.38 13.07 -7.97
N GLU A 213 -16.50 11.92 -7.28
CA GLU A 213 -17.05 11.79 -5.92
C GLU A 213 -15.95 11.36 -4.95
N TRP A 214 -15.28 12.36 -4.32
CA TRP A 214 -14.14 12.11 -3.44
C TRP A 214 -14.45 11.13 -2.30
N GLU A 215 -15.62 11.23 -1.69
CA GLU A 215 -16.03 10.35 -0.58
C GLU A 215 -16.08 8.87 -1.02
N THR A 216 -16.57 8.61 -2.21
CA THR A 216 -16.67 7.26 -2.78
C THR A 216 -15.27 6.70 -3.07
N ASP A 217 -14.40 7.49 -3.71
CA ASP A 217 -13.05 7.08 -4.07
C ASP A 217 -12.16 6.92 -2.83
N PHE A 218 -12.35 7.77 -1.83
CA PHE A 218 -11.67 7.66 -0.55
C PHE A 218 -12.11 6.41 0.22
N ALA A 219 -13.42 6.16 0.28
CA ALA A 219 -13.96 4.96 0.91
C ALA A 219 -13.45 3.68 0.24
N PHE A 220 -13.39 3.63 -1.10
CA PHE A 220 -12.78 2.53 -1.84
C PHE A 220 -11.30 2.35 -1.47
N THR A 221 -10.53 3.44 -1.46
CA THR A 221 -9.11 3.41 -1.09
C THR A 221 -8.89 2.91 0.35
N GLN A 222 -9.79 3.30 1.26
CA GLN A 222 -9.79 2.76 2.63
C GLN A 222 -10.09 1.27 2.66
N ASP A 223 -11.06 0.81 1.88
CA ASP A 223 -11.44 -0.61 1.84
C ASP A 223 -10.35 -1.50 1.22
N VAL A 224 -9.57 -0.98 0.26
CA VAL A 224 -8.36 -1.65 -0.24
C VAL A 224 -7.34 -1.85 0.89
N GLY A 225 -7.08 -0.83 1.69
CA GLY A 225 -6.20 -0.93 2.87
C GLY A 225 -6.72 -1.90 3.93
N ARG A 226 -8.04 -1.86 4.21
CA ARG A 226 -8.70 -2.78 5.16
C ARG A 226 -8.68 -4.22 4.66
N ALA A 227 -8.84 -4.45 3.36
CA ALA A 227 -8.75 -5.79 2.78
C ALA A 227 -7.37 -6.41 3.03
N PHE A 228 -6.29 -5.65 2.80
CA PHE A 228 -4.93 -6.11 3.11
C PHE A 228 -4.73 -6.38 4.61
N LEU A 229 -5.14 -5.44 5.47
CA LEU A 229 -5.06 -5.60 6.93
C LEU A 229 -5.83 -6.85 7.41
N GLY A 230 -6.97 -7.13 6.83
CA GLY A 230 -7.81 -8.27 7.21
C GLY A 230 -7.27 -9.62 6.71
N ILE A 231 -6.65 -9.66 5.53
CA ILE A 231 -6.26 -10.93 4.91
C ILE A 231 -4.81 -11.32 5.20
N TYR A 232 -3.84 -10.41 5.02
CA TYR A 232 -2.42 -10.79 5.04
C TYR A 232 -1.94 -11.36 6.39
N PRO A 233 -2.24 -10.77 7.56
CA PRO A 233 -1.83 -11.36 8.84
C PRO A 233 -2.42 -12.75 9.08
N ASN A 234 -3.59 -13.04 8.54
CA ASN A 234 -4.22 -14.36 8.65
C ASN A 234 -3.54 -15.39 7.76
N LEU A 235 -3.18 -15.02 6.51
CA LEU A 235 -2.37 -15.89 5.64
C LEU A 235 -1.01 -16.19 6.26
N ALA A 236 -0.34 -15.18 6.81
CA ALA A 236 0.94 -15.39 7.48
C ALA A 236 0.82 -16.35 8.67
N ARG A 237 -0.21 -16.21 9.54
CA ARG A 237 -0.44 -17.16 10.65
C ARG A 237 -0.70 -18.57 10.15
N ARG A 238 -1.58 -18.73 9.15
CA ARG A 238 -1.87 -20.03 8.56
C ARG A 238 -0.61 -20.72 8.02
N ALA A 239 0.20 -19.99 7.26
CA ALA A 239 1.43 -20.51 6.68
C ALA A 239 2.50 -20.88 7.73
N MET A 240 2.51 -20.22 8.90
CA MET A 240 3.42 -20.58 10.00
C MET A 240 3.12 -21.94 10.61
N ASP A 241 1.88 -22.40 10.57
CA ASP A 241 1.43 -23.68 11.15
C ASP A 241 1.58 -24.85 10.19
N LEU A 242 1.96 -24.61 8.92
CA LEU A 242 2.22 -25.67 7.96
C LEU A 242 3.44 -26.52 8.38
N PRO A 243 3.40 -27.85 8.15
CA PRO A 243 4.48 -28.76 8.50
C PRO A 243 5.74 -28.55 7.64
#